data_5d195ba034bb717cefa82ca73f9bdf96
#
_entry.id   5d195ba034bb717cefa82ca73f9bdf96
#
_cell.length_a   1.000
_cell.length_b   1.000
_cell.length_c   1.000
_cell.angle_alpha   90.00
_cell.angle_beta   90.00
_cell.angle_gamma   90.00
#
_symmetry.space_group_name_H-M   'P 1'
#
loop_
_entity.id
_entity.type
_entity.pdbx_description
1 polymer ?
#
loop_
_entity_poly.entity_id
_entity_poly.type
_entity_poly.pdbx_seq_one_letter_code
_entity_poly.pdbx_strand_id
1 'polypeptide(L)'
;MGPAQFWSRRGVLASAGALGLTACGKKNDPAKIEIKAAGKAGPDTIESAVAGDWRLPADCARDVWRHPVESLKFWGLKPGQTVVEFWPGAGWYTDILAPFLADTHGKLYEAVLQTNDPSDPAAAEIVEGYRRKLTEKKKVYGEVTFTAFGPTSGPVAPPGSADLVLFLRNLHNWMAGGIAEKAFKDALAALKPGGVLGVEEHRADAGRVQDVLAADGYVQQDYVIQMAKEAGFVLAGTSELNANPKDTKDHPFGVWTLPPTRLSAPRGEPAEPGFDHAKYDAIGESDRMTLKFVKPK
;
A
#
# COMPACT_ATOMS: atom_id res chain seq x y z
N MET A 1 0.15 -4.61 -28.81
CA MET A 1 1.14 -4.64 -27.72
C MET A 1 0.44 -5.19 -26.50
N GLY A 2 0.87 -6.35 -26.01
CA GLY A 2 0.17 -7.06 -24.93
C GLY A 2 0.44 -6.43 -23.56
N PRO A 3 -0.41 -6.67 -22.54
CA PRO A 3 -0.31 -6.06 -21.22
C PRO A 3 0.97 -6.41 -20.44
N ALA A 4 1.73 -7.41 -20.86
CA ALA A 4 2.95 -7.88 -20.18
C ALA A 4 4.13 -6.90 -20.21
N GLN A 5 4.15 -5.92 -21.12
CA GLN A 5 5.27 -4.98 -21.22
C GLN A 5 5.26 -3.83 -20.18
N PHE A 6 4.18 -3.70 -19.41
CA PHE A 6 4.08 -2.62 -18.40
C PHE A 6 4.90 -2.87 -17.13
N TRP A 7 5.28 -4.12 -16.87
CA TRP A 7 5.90 -4.53 -15.59
C TRP A 7 7.39 -4.84 -15.67
N SER A 8 7.91 -5.11 -16.87
CA SER A 8 9.29 -5.51 -17.07
C SER A 8 10.22 -4.31 -17.11
N ARG A 9 10.60 -3.77 -16.06
CA ARG A 9 11.80 -2.97 -15.83
C ARG A 9 11.56 -1.81 -14.87
N ARG A 10 12.15 -1.98 -13.71
CA ARG A 10 12.70 -0.98 -12.79
C ARG A 10 11.82 -0.67 -11.59
N GLY A 11 12.39 -0.69 -10.48
CA GLY A 11 13.74 -0.64 -9.91
C GLY A 11 13.63 0.10 -8.62
N VAL A 12 13.65 -0.64 -7.54
CA VAL A 12 13.87 -0.06 -6.22
C VAL A 12 15.36 0.19 -6.13
N LEU A 13 15.80 1.39 -6.48
CA LEU A 13 17.13 1.87 -6.10
C LEU A 13 17.01 2.50 -4.70
N ALA A 14 17.41 1.73 -3.72
CA ALA A 14 17.72 2.25 -2.40
C ALA A 14 19.03 3.04 -2.48
N SER A 15 18.96 4.35 -2.45
CA SER A 15 20.14 5.20 -2.24
C SER A 15 20.46 5.27 -0.74
N ALA A 16 21.48 4.53 -0.33
CA ALA A 16 22.10 4.67 0.99
C ALA A 16 22.97 5.94 1.01
N GLY A 17 22.47 7.00 1.60
CA GLY A 17 23.25 8.20 1.94
C GLY A 17 23.75 8.08 3.38
N ALA A 18 25.05 7.85 3.56
CA ALA A 18 25.69 7.90 4.86
C ALA A 18 25.95 9.36 5.26
N LEU A 19 25.31 9.83 6.32
CA LEU A 19 25.67 11.06 7.02
C LEU A 19 26.27 10.71 8.37
N GLY A 20 27.56 10.97 8.52
CA GLY A 20 28.27 10.85 9.78
C GLY A 20 27.87 11.93 10.78
N LEU A 21 27.56 11.54 12.01
CA LEU A 21 27.41 12.45 13.14
C LEU A 21 28.53 12.19 14.14
N THR A 22 29.38 13.18 14.30
CA THR A 22 30.39 13.28 15.36
C THR A 22 29.73 13.55 16.71
N ALA A 23 29.95 12.66 17.64
CA ALA A 23 29.54 12.82 19.04
C ALA A 23 30.56 13.65 19.82
N CYS A 24 30.07 14.67 20.53
CA CYS A 24 30.86 15.37 21.57
C CYS A 24 30.31 14.96 22.96
N GLY A 25 31.17 14.37 23.77
CA GLY A 25 30.81 13.78 25.04
C GLY A 25 30.69 14.76 26.20
N LYS A 26 29.89 14.39 27.20
CA LYS A 26 30.09 14.69 28.63
C LYS A 26 29.67 13.48 29.44
N LYS A 27 30.63 13.01 30.27
CA LYS A 27 30.45 11.94 31.24
C LYS A 27 29.62 12.46 32.42
N ASN A 28 28.54 11.79 32.72
CA ASN A 28 27.90 11.78 34.02
C ASN A 28 27.56 10.33 34.37
N ASP A 29 28.00 9.86 35.52
CA ASP A 29 27.72 8.50 36.02
C ASP A 29 26.21 8.30 36.22
N PRO A 30 25.63 7.20 35.71
CA PRO A 30 24.26 6.88 36.01
C PRO A 30 24.16 5.95 37.21
N ALA A 31 23.34 6.33 38.19
CA ALA A 31 22.79 5.40 39.16
C ALA A 31 22.15 4.20 38.43
N LYS A 32 22.54 2.97 38.83
CA LYS A 32 21.93 1.73 38.33
C LYS A 32 20.44 1.70 38.69
N ILE A 33 19.61 2.11 37.75
CA ILE A 33 18.19 1.75 37.76
C ILE A 33 18.11 0.40 37.06
N GLU A 34 17.87 -0.66 37.80
CA GLU A 34 17.48 -1.95 37.25
C GLU A 34 16.08 -1.77 36.60
N ILE A 35 16.07 -1.45 35.32
CA ILE A 35 14.86 -1.57 34.50
C ILE A 35 14.66 -3.07 34.30
N LYS A 36 13.78 -3.69 35.09
CA LYS A 36 13.15 -4.96 34.69
C LYS A 36 12.62 -4.75 33.28
N ALA A 37 13.21 -5.44 32.32
CA ALA A 37 12.67 -5.52 30.98
C ALA A 37 11.29 -6.20 31.09
N ALA A 38 10.25 -5.39 31.24
CA ALA A 38 8.90 -5.84 30.88
C ALA A 38 9.01 -6.24 29.42
N GLY A 39 8.76 -7.51 29.12
CA GLY A 39 8.70 -7.97 27.73
C GLY A 39 7.81 -6.99 26.99
N LYS A 40 8.33 -6.39 25.90
CA LYS A 40 7.61 -5.39 25.11
C LYS A 40 6.35 -6.11 24.64
N ALA A 41 5.17 -5.73 25.15
CA ALA A 41 3.90 -6.21 24.61
C ALA A 41 3.89 -5.86 23.13
N GLY A 42 3.38 -6.74 22.30
CA GLY A 42 3.27 -6.48 20.86
C GLY A 42 2.33 -5.30 20.57
N PRO A 43 2.16 -4.89 19.32
CA PRO A 43 1.34 -3.75 18.96
C PRO A 43 -0.16 -4.13 18.96
N ASP A 44 -0.79 -4.11 20.12
CA ASP A 44 -2.21 -4.43 20.34
C ASP A 44 -3.19 -3.33 19.87
N THR A 45 -2.65 -2.17 19.47
CA THR A 45 -3.40 -1.05 18.89
C THR A 45 -2.83 -0.65 17.52
N ILE A 46 -3.66 0.00 16.70
CA ILE A 46 -3.21 0.52 15.38
C ILE A 46 -2.11 1.56 15.61
N GLU A 47 -2.24 2.41 16.62
CA GLU A 47 -1.27 3.44 16.97
C GLU A 47 0.08 2.84 17.33
N SER A 48 0.10 1.79 18.15
CA SER A 48 1.34 1.12 18.53
C SER A 48 2.00 0.40 17.35
N ALA A 49 1.19 -0.15 16.42
CA ALA A 49 1.71 -0.75 15.19
C ALA A 49 2.31 0.31 14.24
N VAL A 50 1.68 1.48 14.11
CA VAL A 50 2.21 2.60 13.31
C VAL A 50 3.50 3.15 13.93
N ALA A 51 3.60 3.20 15.26
CA ALA A 51 4.80 3.66 15.98
C ALA A 51 5.90 2.58 16.09
N GLY A 52 5.75 1.42 15.44
CA GLY A 52 6.67 0.30 15.55
C GLY A 52 8.09 0.61 15.10
N ASP A 53 9.09 0.21 15.92
CA ASP A 53 10.50 0.45 15.66
C ASP A 53 11.11 -0.45 14.57
N TRP A 54 10.34 -1.40 14.06
CA TRP A 54 10.69 -2.23 12.90
C TRP A 54 10.42 -1.53 11.56
N ARG A 55 9.64 -0.43 11.54
CA ARG A 55 9.34 0.38 10.35
C ARG A 55 10.56 1.24 9.99
N LEU A 56 10.82 1.36 8.70
CA LEU A 56 11.93 2.21 8.23
C LEU A 56 11.61 3.70 8.48
N PRO A 57 12.60 4.51 8.92
CA PRO A 57 12.38 5.95 9.12
C PRO A 57 11.84 6.66 7.87
N ALA A 58 12.26 6.25 6.67
CA ALA A 58 11.75 6.79 5.40
C ALA A 58 10.27 6.47 5.17
N ASP A 59 9.78 5.32 5.67
CA ASP A 59 8.36 4.94 5.59
C ASP A 59 7.54 5.68 6.65
N CYS A 60 8.06 5.84 7.86
CA CYS A 60 7.42 6.63 8.92
C CYS A 60 7.30 8.12 8.54
N ALA A 61 8.29 8.69 7.85
CA ALA A 61 8.23 10.07 7.36
C ALA A 61 7.06 10.33 6.40
N ARG A 62 6.49 9.30 5.82
CA ARG A 62 5.35 9.37 4.90
C ARG A 62 3.99 9.29 5.59
N ASP A 63 3.96 9.00 6.89
CA ASP A 63 2.72 8.90 7.67
C ASP A 63 1.91 10.20 7.65
N VAL A 64 2.60 11.35 7.57
CA VAL A 64 1.97 12.70 7.46
C VAL A 64 1.16 12.89 6.18
N TRP A 65 1.41 12.07 5.15
CA TRP A 65 0.66 12.08 3.88
C TRP A 65 -0.34 10.94 3.80
N ARG A 66 -0.13 9.86 4.55
CA ARG A 66 -0.88 8.60 4.40
C ARG A 66 -1.84 8.31 5.53
N HIS A 67 -1.74 9.06 6.62
CA HIS A 67 -2.64 9.00 7.77
C HIS A 67 -3.03 7.57 8.16
N PRO A 68 -2.04 6.67 8.42
CA PRO A 68 -2.33 5.23 8.52
C PRO A 68 -3.29 4.87 9.65
N VAL A 69 -3.21 5.57 10.79
CA VAL A 69 -4.11 5.33 11.94
C VAL A 69 -5.54 5.65 11.55
N GLU A 70 -5.76 6.82 10.98
CA GLU A 70 -7.07 7.32 10.60
C GLU A 70 -7.66 6.50 9.45
N SER A 71 -6.84 6.14 8.44
CA SER A 71 -7.24 5.31 7.30
C SER A 71 -7.71 3.94 7.77
N LEU A 72 -6.92 3.25 8.58
CA LEU A 72 -7.24 1.91 9.06
C LEU A 72 -8.47 1.91 9.98
N LYS A 73 -8.63 2.95 10.82
CA LYS A 73 -9.85 3.15 11.62
C LYS A 73 -11.08 3.43 10.76
N PHE A 74 -10.95 4.26 9.74
CA PHE A 74 -12.04 4.55 8.80
C PHE A 74 -12.52 3.28 8.09
N TRP A 75 -11.62 2.41 7.63
CA TRP A 75 -11.99 1.12 7.05
C TRP A 75 -12.48 0.11 8.08
N GLY A 76 -12.22 0.34 9.35
CA GLY A 76 -12.75 -0.47 10.45
C GLY A 76 -11.87 -1.67 10.79
N LEU A 77 -10.55 -1.53 10.67
CA LEU A 77 -9.60 -2.52 11.20
C LEU A 77 -9.78 -2.70 12.70
N LYS A 78 -9.85 -3.94 13.16
CA LYS A 78 -10.05 -4.33 14.56
C LYS A 78 -9.17 -5.52 14.94
N PRO A 79 -8.86 -5.71 16.24
CA PRO A 79 -8.23 -6.92 16.73
C PRO A 79 -8.92 -8.21 16.28
N GLY A 80 -8.14 -9.23 15.96
CA GLY A 80 -8.63 -10.56 15.64
C GLY A 80 -9.23 -10.76 14.24
N GLN A 81 -9.24 -9.71 13.40
CA GLN A 81 -9.79 -9.80 12.05
C GLN A 81 -8.94 -10.63 11.10
N THR A 82 -9.58 -11.15 10.05
CA THR A 82 -8.91 -11.65 8.85
C THR A 82 -8.88 -10.56 7.80
N VAL A 83 -7.67 -10.16 7.42
CA VAL A 83 -7.41 -9.07 6.44
C VAL A 83 -6.77 -9.64 5.18
N VAL A 84 -7.10 -9.08 4.03
CA VAL A 84 -6.42 -9.35 2.75
C VAL A 84 -5.88 -8.04 2.20
N GLU A 85 -4.57 -7.95 1.97
CA GLU A 85 -3.93 -6.85 1.26
C GLU A 85 -3.61 -7.27 -0.18
N PHE A 86 -4.06 -6.47 -1.17
CA PHE A 86 -3.79 -6.72 -2.57
C PHE A 86 -2.55 -5.96 -3.03
N TRP A 87 -1.59 -6.68 -3.63
CA TRP A 87 -0.34 -6.14 -4.14
C TRP A 87 0.35 -5.20 -3.15
N PRO A 88 0.85 -5.74 -2.04
CA PRO A 88 1.43 -4.95 -0.94
C PRO A 88 2.65 -4.11 -1.36
N GLY A 89 3.21 -4.34 -2.54
CA GLY A 89 4.43 -3.70 -3.02
C GLY A 89 5.62 -4.02 -2.11
N ALA A 90 6.29 -3.00 -1.59
CA ALA A 90 7.37 -3.16 -0.60
C ALA A 90 6.87 -3.38 0.84
N GLY A 91 5.54 -3.39 1.05
CA GLY A 91 4.92 -3.71 2.33
C GLY A 91 4.78 -2.52 3.29
N TRP A 92 4.50 -1.32 2.79
CA TRP A 92 4.34 -0.14 3.65
C TRP A 92 3.19 -0.30 4.65
N TYR A 93 2.02 -0.75 4.20
CA TYR A 93 0.89 -1.08 5.08
C TYR A 93 1.09 -2.43 5.78
N THR A 94 1.72 -3.39 5.14
CA THR A 94 2.06 -4.69 5.75
C THR A 94 2.89 -4.53 7.01
N ASP A 95 3.83 -3.54 7.04
CA ASP A 95 4.65 -3.23 8.22
C ASP A 95 3.82 -2.73 9.42
N ILE A 96 2.54 -2.40 9.21
CA ILE A 96 1.56 -2.04 10.24
C ILE A 96 0.59 -3.19 10.48
N LEU A 97 0.01 -3.75 9.41
CA LEU A 97 -1.03 -4.77 9.46
C LEU A 97 -0.54 -6.08 10.07
N ALA A 98 0.61 -6.57 9.61
CA ALA A 98 1.10 -7.88 10.01
C ALA A 98 1.45 -7.94 11.51
N PRO A 99 2.20 -6.99 12.09
CA PRO A 99 2.47 -6.99 13.53
C PRO A 99 1.21 -6.81 14.37
N PHE A 100 0.29 -5.91 13.96
CA PHE A 100 -0.97 -5.71 14.66
C PHE A 100 -1.83 -6.98 14.68
N LEU A 101 -1.99 -7.63 13.54
CA LEU A 101 -2.79 -8.84 13.43
C LEU A 101 -2.13 -10.02 14.15
N ALA A 102 -0.80 -10.14 14.11
CA ALA A 102 -0.08 -11.18 14.84
C ALA A 102 -0.31 -11.06 16.36
N ASP A 103 -0.21 -9.85 16.90
CA ASP A 103 -0.39 -9.62 18.34
C ASP A 103 -1.85 -9.75 18.80
N THR A 104 -2.78 -9.42 17.92
CA THR A 104 -4.23 -9.48 18.20
C THR A 104 -4.89 -10.78 17.76
N HIS A 105 -4.11 -11.82 17.41
CA HIS A 105 -4.62 -13.13 16.96
C HIS A 105 -5.47 -13.09 15.68
N GLY A 106 -5.26 -12.08 14.85
CA GLY A 106 -5.85 -11.96 13.52
C GLY A 106 -5.11 -12.80 12.47
N LYS A 107 -5.52 -12.64 11.21
CA LYS A 107 -4.89 -13.30 10.06
C LYS A 107 -4.65 -12.30 8.95
N LEU A 108 -3.48 -12.39 8.31
CA LEU A 108 -3.15 -11.61 7.13
C LEU A 108 -2.93 -12.52 5.93
N TYR A 109 -3.64 -12.23 4.85
CA TYR A 109 -3.42 -12.77 3.52
C TYR A 109 -2.81 -11.69 2.63
N GLU A 110 -1.67 -12.00 2.05
CA GLU A 110 -0.97 -11.13 1.09
C GLU A 110 -1.18 -11.67 -0.30
N ALA A 111 -2.11 -11.06 -1.04
CA ALA A 111 -2.36 -11.35 -2.44
C ALA A 111 -1.29 -10.63 -3.29
N VAL A 112 -0.09 -11.21 -3.33
CA VAL A 112 1.07 -10.64 -4.04
C VAL A 112 0.88 -10.67 -5.55
N LEU A 113 1.69 -9.91 -6.30
CA LEU A 113 1.73 -9.96 -7.75
C LEU A 113 1.92 -11.42 -8.23
N GLN A 114 1.08 -11.85 -9.16
CA GLN A 114 1.24 -13.14 -9.82
C GLN A 114 2.51 -13.14 -10.68
N THR A 115 3.45 -14.04 -10.41
CA THR A 115 4.80 -14.08 -11.02
C THR A 115 5.06 -15.32 -11.86
N ASN A 116 4.02 -15.90 -12.43
CA ASN A 116 4.14 -17.08 -13.28
C ASN A 116 4.47 -16.77 -14.76
N ASP A 117 4.80 -15.52 -15.08
CA ASP A 117 5.28 -15.12 -16.40
C ASP A 117 6.82 -15.24 -16.45
N PRO A 118 7.37 -16.21 -17.21
CA PRO A 118 8.82 -16.38 -17.34
C PRO A 118 9.52 -15.19 -18.00
N SER A 119 8.77 -14.31 -18.67
CA SER A 119 9.31 -13.11 -19.34
C SER A 119 9.56 -11.96 -18.36
N ASP A 120 9.06 -12.05 -17.12
CA ASP A 120 9.26 -11.03 -16.08
C ASP A 120 9.93 -11.62 -14.80
N PRO A 121 11.21 -11.98 -14.86
CA PRO A 121 11.94 -12.48 -13.71
C PRO A 121 12.12 -11.41 -12.61
N ALA A 122 12.09 -10.12 -12.97
CA ALA A 122 12.22 -9.04 -12.00
C ALA A 122 11.01 -8.96 -11.06
N ALA A 123 9.81 -9.20 -11.56
CA ALA A 123 8.62 -9.29 -10.73
C ALA A 123 8.72 -10.45 -9.71
N ALA A 124 9.24 -11.60 -10.15
CA ALA A 124 9.45 -12.74 -9.26
C ALA A 124 10.46 -12.43 -8.14
N GLU A 125 11.56 -11.74 -8.47
CA GLU A 125 12.57 -11.34 -7.49
C GLU A 125 12.01 -10.36 -6.45
N ILE A 126 11.21 -9.39 -6.87
CA ILE A 126 10.53 -8.43 -5.97
C ILE A 126 9.61 -9.16 -4.99
N VAL A 127 8.77 -10.06 -5.48
CA VAL A 127 7.85 -10.84 -4.65
C VAL A 127 8.61 -11.74 -3.68
N GLU A 128 9.68 -12.39 -4.13
CA GLU A 128 10.50 -13.25 -3.27
C GLU A 128 11.26 -12.45 -2.21
N GLY A 129 11.78 -11.28 -2.56
CA GLY A 129 12.39 -10.35 -1.59
C GLY A 129 11.40 -9.91 -0.51
N TYR A 130 10.17 -9.60 -0.89
CA TYR A 130 9.08 -9.28 0.03
C TYR A 130 8.72 -10.46 0.95
N ARG A 131 8.54 -11.67 0.40
CA ARG A 131 8.29 -12.89 1.19
C ARG A 131 9.39 -13.14 2.21
N ARG A 132 10.65 -13.05 1.78
CA ARG A 132 11.81 -13.22 2.63
C ARG A 132 11.84 -12.20 3.77
N LYS A 133 11.58 -10.90 3.50
CA LYS A 133 11.46 -9.87 4.54
C LYS A 133 10.53 -10.30 5.67
N LEU A 134 9.35 -10.81 5.34
CA LEU A 134 8.34 -11.18 6.35
C LEU A 134 8.71 -12.49 7.08
N THR A 135 9.21 -13.48 6.36
CA THR A 135 9.57 -14.78 6.94
C THR A 135 10.82 -14.72 7.85
N GLU A 136 11.83 -13.94 7.48
CA GLU A 136 13.03 -13.74 8.30
C GLU A 136 12.73 -12.96 9.60
N LYS A 137 11.76 -12.06 9.57
CA LYS A 137 11.34 -11.29 10.75
C LYS A 137 10.04 -11.78 11.37
N LYS A 138 9.80 -13.09 11.36
CA LYS A 138 8.58 -13.72 11.87
C LYS A 138 8.19 -13.31 13.29
N LYS A 139 9.17 -12.96 14.13
CA LYS A 139 8.91 -12.43 15.49
C LYS A 139 8.18 -11.10 15.49
N VAL A 140 8.29 -10.33 14.41
CA VAL A 140 7.61 -9.03 14.24
C VAL A 140 6.30 -9.22 13.48
N TYR A 141 6.35 -9.93 12.34
CA TYR A 141 5.23 -10.01 11.40
C TYR A 141 4.27 -11.18 11.66
N GLY A 142 4.63 -12.12 12.56
CA GLY A 142 3.82 -13.30 12.80
C GLY A 142 3.76 -14.24 11.58
N GLU A 143 2.66 -14.98 11.48
CA GLU A 143 2.36 -15.85 10.34
C GLU A 143 1.54 -15.07 9.30
N VAL A 144 2.12 -14.92 8.11
CA VAL A 144 1.48 -14.29 6.96
C VAL A 144 1.21 -15.36 5.90
N THR A 145 -0.01 -15.39 5.38
CA THR A 145 -0.39 -16.32 4.30
C THR A 145 -0.24 -15.62 2.96
N PHE A 146 0.63 -16.16 2.11
CA PHE A 146 0.83 -15.63 0.77
C PHE A 146 -0.10 -16.32 -0.24
N THR A 147 -0.86 -15.52 -0.95
CA THR A 147 -1.62 -15.89 -2.15
C THR A 147 -1.13 -15.06 -3.33
N ALA A 148 -1.75 -15.16 -4.47
CA ALA A 148 -1.40 -14.34 -5.63
C ALA A 148 -2.62 -13.64 -6.21
N PHE A 149 -2.43 -12.43 -6.74
CA PHE A 149 -3.42 -11.75 -7.56
C PHE A 149 -2.83 -11.38 -8.93
N GLY A 150 -3.56 -11.73 -9.98
CA GLY A 150 -3.21 -11.49 -11.38
C GLY A 150 -4.25 -12.09 -12.32
N PRO A 151 -4.03 -12.06 -13.64
CA PRO A 151 -5.04 -12.43 -14.63
C PRO A 151 -5.59 -13.86 -14.48
N THR A 152 -4.74 -14.80 -14.06
CA THR A 152 -5.08 -16.22 -13.97
C THR A 152 -4.94 -16.78 -12.55
N SER A 153 -4.76 -15.91 -11.54
CA SER A 153 -4.65 -16.34 -10.14
C SER A 153 -5.94 -16.96 -9.62
N GLY A 154 -5.79 -17.90 -8.68
CA GLY A 154 -6.88 -18.44 -7.88
C GLY A 154 -7.39 -17.46 -6.83
N PRO A 155 -8.21 -17.96 -5.87
CA PRO A 155 -8.74 -17.13 -4.79
C PRO A 155 -7.64 -16.47 -3.94
N VAL A 156 -7.83 -15.21 -3.57
CA VAL A 156 -6.89 -14.45 -2.73
C VAL A 156 -6.98 -14.80 -1.23
N ALA A 157 -8.09 -15.39 -0.82
CA ALA A 157 -8.33 -15.99 0.50
C ALA A 157 -9.47 -17.01 0.36
N PRO A 158 -9.71 -17.88 1.36
CA PRO A 158 -10.88 -18.74 1.36
C PRO A 158 -12.17 -17.92 1.22
N PRO A 159 -13.14 -18.32 0.38
CA PRO A 159 -14.38 -17.56 0.18
C PRO A 159 -15.11 -17.28 1.50
N GLY A 160 -15.57 -16.05 1.66
CA GLY A 160 -16.32 -15.62 2.84
C GLY A 160 -15.53 -15.67 4.16
N SER A 161 -14.20 -15.59 4.12
CA SER A 161 -13.35 -15.65 5.32
C SER A 161 -12.82 -14.30 5.80
N ALA A 162 -12.71 -13.32 4.92
CA ALA A 162 -12.12 -12.03 5.24
C ALA A 162 -13.13 -11.05 5.87
N ASP A 163 -12.68 -10.31 6.86
CA ASP A 163 -13.43 -9.20 7.49
C ASP A 163 -13.14 -7.88 6.75
N LEU A 164 -11.92 -7.72 6.26
CA LEU A 164 -11.43 -6.52 5.59
C LEU A 164 -10.56 -6.90 4.40
N VAL A 165 -10.80 -6.27 3.25
CA VAL A 165 -9.94 -6.31 2.06
C VAL A 165 -9.46 -4.90 1.77
N LEU A 166 -8.19 -4.74 1.39
CA LEU A 166 -7.56 -3.44 1.14
C LEU A 166 -6.99 -3.34 -0.27
N PHE A 167 -7.41 -2.30 -1.00
CA PHE A 167 -6.87 -1.85 -2.29
C PHE A 167 -6.13 -0.53 -2.08
N LEU A 168 -4.81 -0.58 -2.12
CA LEU A 168 -3.97 0.52 -1.69
C LEU A 168 -3.09 1.01 -2.84
N ARG A 169 -3.59 1.99 -3.60
CA ARG A 169 -2.89 2.66 -4.72
C ARG A 169 -2.41 1.71 -5.82
N ASN A 170 -3.24 0.73 -6.17
CA ASN A 170 -2.94 -0.23 -7.23
C ASN A 170 -4.04 -0.33 -8.29
N LEU A 171 -5.20 0.29 -8.07
CA LEU A 171 -6.33 0.16 -8.98
C LEU A 171 -5.99 0.66 -10.39
N HIS A 172 -5.27 1.79 -10.51
CA HIS A 172 -4.76 2.28 -11.79
C HIS A 172 -3.90 1.25 -12.53
N ASN A 173 -3.09 0.49 -11.80
CA ASN A 173 -2.28 -0.58 -12.38
C ASN A 173 -3.15 -1.74 -12.88
N TRP A 174 -4.19 -2.10 -12.13
CA TRP A 174 -5.12 -3.15 -12.53
C TRP A 174 -6.01 -2.73 -13.70
N MET A 175 -6.33 -1.44 -13.82
CA MET A 175 -7.01 -0.87 -15.00
C MET A 175 -6.11 -1.00 -16.22
N ALA A 176 -4.85 -0.58 -16.14
CA ALA A 176 -3.87 -0.73 -17.20
C ALA A 176 -3.66 -2.20 -17.61
N GLY A 177 -3.72 -3.12 -16.65
CA GLY A 177 -3.61 -4.56 -16.86
C GLY A 177 -4.89 -5.26 -17.29
N GLY A 178 -6.03 -4.57 -17.35
CA GLY A 178 -7.35 -5.16 -17.68
C GLY A 178 -7.88 -6.13 -16.63
N ILE A 179 -7.43 -6.03 -15.38
CA ILE A 179 -7.81 -6.95 -14.28
C ILE A 179 -8.54 -6.26 -13.12
N ALA A 180 -8.93 -4.99 -13.27
CA ALA A 180 -9.62 -4.25 -12.22
C ALA A 180 -10.96 -4.89 -11.82
N GLU A 181 -11.79 -5.33 -12.79
CA GLU A 181 -13.04 -6.05 -12.48
C GLU A 181 -12.80 -7.34 -11.70
N LYS A 182 -11.75 -8.10 -12.08
CA LYS A 182 -11.37 -9.32 -11.35
C LYS A 182 -11.00 -9.00 -9.91
N ALA A 183 -10.27 -7.89 -9.66
CA ALA A 183 -9.91 -7.47 -8.31
C ALA A 183 -11.15 -7.28 -7.43
N PHE A 184 -12.16 -6.54 -7.90
CA PHE A 184 -13.41 -6.35 -7.16
C PHE A 184 -14.18 -7.67 -6.95
N LYS A 185 -14.24 -8.55 -7.96
CA LYS A 185 -14.90 -9.87 -7.85
C LYS A 185 -14.20 -10.77 -6.84
N ASP A 186 -12.88 -10.83 -6.87
CA ASP A 186 -12.08 -11.64 -5.94
C ASP A 186 -12.19 -11.10 -4.49
N ALA A 187 -12.18 -9.77 -4.32
CA ALA A 187 -12.41 -9.14 -3.03
C ALA A 187 -13.82 -9.45 -2.48
N LEU A 188 -14.85 -9.35 -3.33
CA LEU A 188 -16.22 -9.69 -2.92
C LEU A 188 -16.33 -11.17 -2.52
N ALA A 189 -15.68 -12.08 -3.28
CA ALA A 189 -15.69 -13.50 -2.97
C ALA A 189 -15.00 -13.81 -1.62
N ALA A 190 -13.86 -13.16 -1.35
CA ALA A 190 -13.10 -13.35 -0.11
C ALA A 190 -13.83 -12.82 1.13
N LEU A 191 -14.57 -11.73 1.01
CA LEU A 191 -15.25 -11.08 2.14
C LEU A 191 -16.42 -11.89 2.69
N LYS A 192 -16.56 -11.86 4.01
CA LYS A 192 -17.79 -12.27 4.72
C LYS A 192 -18.96 -11.35 4.32
N PRO A 193 -20.23 -11.80 4.39
CA PRO A 193 -21.37 -10.89 4.38
C PRO A 193 -21.20 -9.78 5.44
N GLY A 194 -21.33 -8.52 5.06
CA GLY A 194 -21.04 -7.37 5.93
C GLY A 194 -19.56 -7.00 6.06
N GLY A 195 -18.66 -7.76 5.43
CA GLY A 195 -17.22 -7.42 5.37
C GLY A 195 -16.95 -6.16 4.55
N VAL A 196 -15.80 -5.54 4.79
CA VAL A 196 -15.44 -4.23 4.26
C VAL A 196 -14.37 -4.34 3.18
N LEU A 197 -14.55 -3.59 2.08
CA LEU A 197 -13.49 -3.25 1.14
C LEU A 197 -13.06 -1.79 1.39
N GLY A 198 -11.81 -1.60 1.80
CA GLY A 198 -11.16 -0.30 1.90
C GLY A 198 -10.38 0.01 0.62
N VAL A 199 -10.58 1.19 0.06
CA VAL A 199 -9.87 1.63 -1.16
C VAL A 199 -9.20 2.97 -0.90
N GLU A 200 -7.92 3.06 -1.21
CA GLU A 200 -7.17 4.30 -1.35
C GLU A 200 -6.58 4.34 -2.77
N GLU A 201 -6.87 5.40 -3.53
CA GLU A 201 -6.34 5.53 -4.89
C GLU A 201 -6.08 7.00 -5.26
N HIS A 202 -5.13 7.23 -6.16
CA HIS A 202 -4.80 8.55 -6.70
C HIS A 202 -6.00 9.12 -7.44
N ARG A 203 -6.50 10.27 -6.97
CA ARG A 203 -7.78 10.82 -7.40
C ARG A 203 -7.63 11.79 -8.57
N ALA A 204 -8.24 11.46 -9.70
CA ALA A 204 -8.39 12.37 -10.84
C ALA A 204 -9.41 13.48 -10.53
N ASP A 205 -9.36 14.58 -11.32
CA ASP A 205 -10.36 15.65 -11.25
C ASP A 205 -11.73 15.14 -11.67
N ALA A 206 -12.78 15.54 -10.94
CA ALA A 206 -14.15 15.06 -11.17
C ALA A 206 -14.71 15.39 -12.56
N GLY A 207 -14.28 16.51 -13.17
CA GLY A 207 -14.71 16.93 -14.51
C GLY A 207 -13.96 16.29 -15.69
N ARG A 208 -12.93 15.48 -15.39
CA ARG A 208 -12.11 14.84 -16.42
C ARG A 208 -12.76 13.56 -16.93
N VAL A 209 -12.65 13.27 -18.23
CA VAL A 209 -13.04 11.95 -18.76
C VAL A 209 -12.06 10.91 -18.25
N GLN A 210 -12.58 9.81 -17.66
CA GLN A 210 -11.73 8.73 -17.17
C GLN A 210 -10.99 8.05 -18.32
N ASP A 211 -9.65 8.05 -18.23
CA ASP A 211 -8.84 7.16 -19.05
C ASP A 211 -8.97 5.72 -18.55
N VAL A 212 -9.48 4.85 -19.40
CA VAL A 212 -9.72 3.43 -19.04
C VAL A 212 -8.45 2.66 -18.67
N LEU A 213 -7.27 3.14 -19.10
CA LEU A 213 -5.97 2.59 -18.74
C LEU A 213 -5.32 3.31 -17.56
N ALA A 214 -5.91 4.42 -17.10
CA ALA A 214 -5.34 5.28 -16.05
C ALA A 214 -3.82 5.53 -16.27
N ALA A 215 -3.43 5.90 -17.49
CA ALA A 215 -2.02 5.94 -17.93
C ALA A 215 -1.16 6.93 -17.14
N ASP A 216 -1.76 7.97 -16.55
CA ASP A 216 -1.11 8.93 -15.65
C ASP A 216 -1.20 8.55 -14.16
N GLY A 217 -1.82 7.40 -13.85
CA GLY A 217 -1.98 6.88 -12.50
C GLY A 217 -3.16 7.48 -11.71
N TYR A 218 -3.93 8.41 -12.29
CA TYR A 218 -5.09 9.01 -11.63
C TYR A 218 -6.41 8.35 -12.07
N VAL A 219 -7.27 8.08 -11.07
CA VAL A 219 -8.58 7.44 -11.29
C VAL A 219 -9.67 8.33 -10.73
N GLN A 220 -10.78 8.48 -11.45
CA GLN A 220 -11.93 9.22 -10.95
C GLN A 220 -12.65 8.47 -9.83
N GLN A 221 -13.00 9.19 -8.78
CA GLN A 221 -13.69 8.62 -7.63
C GLN A 221 -15.03 7.96 -8.01
N ASP A 222 -15.82 8.62 -8.83
CA ASP A 222 -17.12 8.09 -9.27
C ASP A 222 -16.96 6.82 -10.13
N TYR A 223 -15.89 6.74 -10.91
CA TYR A 223 -15.58 5.53 -11.68
C TYR A 223 -15.25 4.34 -10.77
N VAL A 224 -14.48 4.56 -9.70
CA VAL A 224 -14.20 3.52 -8.68
C VAL A 224 -15.49 3.08 -7.99
N ILE A 225 -16.36 4.04 -7.63
CA ILE A 225 -17.65 3.75 -7.00
C ILE A 225 -18.52 2.92 -7.94
N GLN A 226 -18.54 3.24 -9.23
CA GLN A 226 -19.27 2.49 -10.24
C GLN A 226 -18.76 1.05 -10.35
N MET A 227 -17.45 0.84 -10.52
CA MET A 227 -16.87 -0.51 -10.61
C MET A 227 -17.18 -1.36 -9.36
N ALA A 228 -17.08 -0.76 -8.18
CA ALA A 228 -17.43 -1.45 -6.93
C ALA A 228 -18.91 -1.85 -6.89
N LYS A 229 -19.81 -0.97 -7.30
CA LYS A 229 -21.27 -1.25 -7.39
C LYS A 229 -21.57 -2.36 -8.38
N GLU A 230 -20.96 -2.33 -9.55
CA GLU A 230 -21.11 -3.38 -10.58
C GLU A 230 -20.64 -4.75 -10.09
N ALA A 231 -19.61 -4.79 -9.26
CA ALA A 231 -19.14 -6.00 -8.61
C ALA A 231 -20.07 -6.50 -7.47
N GLY A 232 -21.03 -5.66 -7.01
CA GLY A 232 -21.98 -6.01 -5.96
C GLY A 232 -21.72 -5.37 -4.59
N PHE A 233 -20.81 -4.43 -4.49
CA PHE A 233 -20.56 -3.67 -3.26
C PHE A 233 -21.54 -2.52 -3.06
N VAL A 234 -21.72 -2.11 -1.80
CA VAL A 234 -22.45 -0.89 -1.43
C VAL A 234 -21.47 0.11 -0.83
N LEU A 235 -21.49 1.36 -1.33
CA LEU A 235 -20.70 2.44 -0.75
C LEU A 235 -21.18 2.74 0.67
N ALA A 236 -20.27 2.66 1.64
CA ALA A 236 -20.56 2.89 3.05
C ALA A 236 -19.94 4.19 3.60
N GLY A 237 -19.02 4.81 2.86
CA GLY A 237 -18.44 6.08 3.24
C GLY A 237 -17.32 6.55 2.31
N THR A 238 -17.09 7.85 2.34
CA THR A 238 -15.97 8.55 1.69
C THR A 238 -15.26 9.39 2.72
N SER A 239 -13.95 9.61 2.55
CA SER A 239 -13.17 10.47 3.44
C SER A 239 -12.14 11.27 2.66
N GLU A 240 -11.91 12.51 3.09
CA GLU A 240 -10.92 13.42 2.54
C GLU A 240 -9.59 13.39 3.30
N LEU A 241 -9.40 12.41 4.18
CA LEU A 241 -8.23 12.37 5.07
C LEU A 241 -6.89 12.28 4.31
N ASN A 242 -6.89 11.68 3.10
CA ASN A 242 -5.73 11.58 2.22
C ASN A 242 -5.79 12.56 1.03
N ALA A 243 -6.68 13.56 1.09
CA ALA A 243 -6.76 14.60 0.07
C ALA A 243 -5.54 15.53 0.12
N ASN A 244 -5.03 15.89 -1.06
CA ASN A 244 -3.97 16.91 -1.18
C ASN A 244 -4.36 17.95 -2.23
N PRO A 245 -4.89 19.11 -1.83
CA PRO A 245 -5.32 20.14 -2.77
C PRO A 245 -4.17 20.82 -3.52
N LYS A 246 -2.91 20.56 -3.15
CA LYS A 246 -1.73 21.04 -3.88
C LYS A 246 -1.43 20.21 -5.13
N ASP A 247 -1.96 18.98 -5.22
CA ASP A 247 -1.76 18.12 -6.36
C ASP A 247 -2.63 18.57 -7.53
N THR A 248 -1.99 19.18 -8.53
CA THR A 248 -2.65 19.74 -9.72
C THR A 248 -2.93 18.68 -10.80
N LYS A 249 -2.38 17.46 -10.64
CA LYS A 249 -2.63 16.27 -11.48
C LYS A 249 -2.23 16.40 -12.96
N ASP A 250 -1.56 17.50 -13.32
CA ASP A 250 -1.05 17.81 -14.68
C ASP A 250 0.46 17.59 -14.83
N HIS A 251 0.99 16.65 -14.05
CA HIS A 251 2.43 16.38 -13.97
C HIS A 251 2.94 15.65 -15.23
N PRO A 252 4.19 15.92 -15.68
CA PRO A 252 4.71 15.42 -16.96
C PRO A 252 4.78 13.89 -17.04
N PHE A 253 4.93 13.21 -15.90
CA PHE A 253 4.96 11.74 -15.81
C PHE A 253 3.82 11.21 -14.93
N GLY A 254 2.69 11.90 -14.93
CA GLY A 254 1.55 11.58 -14.08
C GLY A 254 1.90 11.60 -12.60
N VAL A 255 1.20 10.81 -11.81
CA VAL A 255 1.40 10.69 -10.36
C VAL A 255 2.82 10.33 -9.96
N TRP A 256 3.57 9.66 -10.83
CA TRP A 256 4.95 9.24 -10.55
C TRP A 256 5.98 10.37 -10.57
N THR A 257 5.62 11.56 -11.05
CA THR A 257 6.44 12.78 -10.91
C THR A 257 6.56 13.20 -9.44
N LEU A 258 5.51 12.92 -8.65
CA LEU A 258 5.45 13.25 -7.22
C LEU A 258 6.27 12.28 -6.34
N PRO A 259 6.62 12.68 -5.10
CA PRO A 259 7.14 11.76 -4.11
C PRO A 259 6.18 10.57 -3.87
N PRO A 260 6.73 9.39 -3.59
CA PRO A 260 8.14 9.08 -3.39
C PRO A 260 8.88 8.70 -4.69
N THR A 261 8.18 8.55 -5.81
CA THR A 261 8.78 8.05 -7.06
C THR A 261 9.70 9.06 -7.70
N ARG A 262 9.30 10.35 -7.75
CA ARG A 262 10.09 11.46 -8.28
C ARG A 262 10.63 11.19 -9.69
N LEU A 263 9.77 10.64 -10.57
CA LEU A 263 10.13 10.36 -11.95
C LEU A 263 10.44 11.68 -12.70
N SER A 264 11.56 11.71 -13.40
CA SER A 264 12.06 12.89 -14.15
C SER A 264 12.32 12.62 -15.62
N ALA A 265 11.97 11.42 -16.08
CA ALA A 265 12.00 11.02 -17.48
C ALA A 265 10.96 9.91 -17.72
N PRO A 266 10.60 9.59 -18.96
CA PRO A 266 9.78 8.42 -19.25
C PRO A 266 10.35 7.15 -18.63
N ARG A 267 9.47 6.26 -18.20
CA ARG A 267 9.92 4.98 -17.62
C ARG A 267 10.83 4.23 -18.55
N GLY A 268 12.03 3.91 -18.11
CA GLY A 268 13.02 3.20 -18.90
C GLY A 268 14.09 4.10 -19.47
N GLU A 269 13.93 5.40 -19.42
CA GLU A 269 14.92 6.37 -19.87
C GLU A 269 15.77 6.91 -18.70
N PRO A 270 16.99 7.38 -18.96
CA PRO A 270 17.79 8.05 -17.95
C PRO A 270 17.07 9.27 -17.38
N ALA A 271 17.26 9.55 -16.09
CA ALA A 271 16.73 10.75 -15.46
C ALA A 271 17.21 12.02 -16.20
N GLU A 272 16.32 12.97 -16.41
CA GLU A 272 16.64 14.24 -17.08
C GLU A 272 17.52 15.11 -16.17
N PRO A 273 18.74 15.48 -16.59
CA PRO A 273 19.58 16.39 -15.84
C PRO A 273 18.94 17.78 -15.74
N GLY A 274 18.78 18.29 -14.51
CA GLY A 274 18.20 19.61 -14.27
C GLY A 274 16.68 19.64 -14.13
N PHE A 275 16.02 18.46 -14.08
CA PHE A 275 14.59 18.41 -13.75
C PHE A 275 14.33 19.02 -12.36
N ASP A 276 13.39 19.97 -12.29
CA ASP A 276 13.06 20.65 -11.04
C ASP A 276 12.20 19.79 -10.12
N HIS A 277 12.85 18.95 -9.32
CA HIS A 277 12.18 18.16 -8.29
C HIS A 277 11.59 19.02 -7.18
N ALA A 278 12.14 20.19 -6.87
CA ALA A 278 11.70 21.00 -5.74
C ALA A 278 10.25 21.45 -5.88
N LYS A 279 9.80 21.74 -7.12
CA LYS A 279 8.40 22.06 -7.44
C LYS A 279 7.46 20.94 -7.00
N TYR A 280 7.82 19.69 -7.28
CA TYR A 280 6.99 18.51 -7.01
C TYR A 280 7.13 18.03 -5.56
N ASP A 281 8.31 18.15 -4.98
CA ASP A 281 8.53 17.86 -3.55
C ASP A 281 7.70 18.80 -2.65
N ALA A 282 7.48 20.06 -3.07
CA ALA A 282 6.64 21.01 -2.36
C ALA A 282 5.14 20.66 -2.37
N ILE A 283 4.70 19.85 -3.35
CA ILE A 283 3.35 19.28 -3.40
C ILE A 283 3.22 18.16 -2.37
N GLY A 284 4.24 17.28 -2.28
CA GLY A 284 4.22 16.07 -1.47
C GLY A 284 3.65 14.87 -2.21
N GLU A 285 3.04 13.92 -1.49
CA GLU A 285 2.35 12.79 -2.14
C GLU A 285 1.03 13.25 -2.78
N SER A 286 0.54 12.50 -3.75
CA SER A 286 -0.66 12.83 -4.55
C SER A 286 -1.93 13.03 -3.72
N ASP A 287 -2.90 13.70 -4.33
CA ASP A 287 -4.29 13.72 -3.88
C ASP A 287 -4.91 12.31 -4.00
N ARG A 288 -5.54 11.82 -2.93
CA ARG A 288 -6.09 10.47 -2.90
C ARG A 288 -7.50 10.43 -2.34
N MET A 289 -8.37 9.70 -3.04
CA MET A 289 -9.65 9.29 -2.50
C MET A 289 -9.45 8.21 -1.43
N THR A 290 -10.28 8.21 -0.41
CA THR A 290 -10.36 7.16 0.60
C THR A 290 -11.80 6.71 0.70
N LEU A 291 -12.08 5.47 0.24
CA LEU A 291 -13.43 4.95 0.10
C LEU A 291 -13.60 3.71 0.97
N LYS A 292 -14.82 3.53 1.46
CA LYS A 292 -15.25 2.34 2.22
C LYS A 292 -16.49 1.75 1.57
N PHE A 293 -16.39 0.48 1.22
CA PHE A 293 -17.51 -0.30 0.69
C PHE A 293 -17.82 -1.46 1.63
N VAL A 294 -19.04 -1.96 1.55
CA VAL A 294 -19.49 -3.13 2.32
C VAL A 294 -20.05 -4.18 1.36
N LYS A 295 -19.70 -5.44 1.55
CA LYS A 295 -20.39 -6.57 0.95
C LYS A 295 -21.77 -6.69 1.59
N PRO A 296 -22.89 -6.69 0.84
CA PRO A 296 -24.24 -6.92 1.38
C PRO A 296 -24.32 -8.21 2.21
N LYS A 297 -25.28 -8.21 3.19
CA LYS A 297 -25.58 -9.41 3.99
C LYS A 297 -26.35 -10.46 3.22
#